data_ca2b8de9d5fbe115d445499abf7a6062
#
_entry.id   ca2b8de9d5fbe115d445499abf7a6062
#
_cell.length_a   1.000
_cell.length_b   1.000
_cell.length_c   1.000
_cell.angle_alpha   90.00
_cell.angle_beta   90.00
_cell.angle_gamma   90.00
#
_symmetry.space_group_name_H-M   'P 1'
#
loop_
_entity.id
_entity.type
_entity.pdbx_description
1 polymer ?
#
loop_
_entity_poly.entity_id
_entity_poly.type
_entity_poly.pdbx_seq_one_letter_code
_entity_poly.pdbx_strand_id
1 'polypeptide(L)'
;MLILRGLSNIIILGNEQMDKSFKNFAMMTGATLIMAVGTYFFKFTNNFTFSGITGLAVLVAKTGLISAADFSFITNMLLLVLGAVILGKQFVAKTAYCSILLSVTLSLLERVYPMSHPFTDEPMLEVMFAIALPAFGSAILFNIGASSGGTDIIAMIVKKYSSINIGKALIVSDIAITVLGFFVFGMKTGLYSLFGLSIRSFLVDNFIESLNLSKYFNVVCAKPDPICDFIVNQLHRGATICDARGAFSGSEKYIILTALNRQQAIKLRNFIKKEDPSAFILISNTSEIIGKGFHAI
;
A
#
# COMPACT_ATOMS: atom_id res chain seq x y z
N MET A 1 -16.60 -22.25 -35.09
CA MET A 1 -16.86 -20.91 -34.52
C MET A 1 -16.64 -20.83 -33.00
N LEU A 2 -17.05 -21.83 -32.19
CA LEU A 2 -16.84 -21.90 -30.74
C LEU A 2 -15.35 -22.02 -30.33
N ILE A 3 -14.52 -22.77 -31.07
CA ILE A 3 -13.10 -22.98 -30.76
C ILE A 3 -12.27 -21.68 -30.97
N LEU A 4 -12.58 -20.89 -31.99
CA LEU A 4 -11.91 -19.60 -32.25
C LEU A 4 -12.26 -18.54 -31.19
N ARG A 5 -13.48 -18.55 -30.64
CA ARG A 5 -13.86 -17.70 -29.49
C ARG A 5 -13.16 -18.13 -28.20
N GLY A 6 -12.95 -19.42 -27.99
CA GLY A 6 -12.20 -19.94 -26.85
C GLY A 6 -10.73 -19.53 -26.89
N LEU A 7 -10.08 -19.65 -28.05
CA LEU A 7 -8.67 -19.23 -28.24
C LEU A 7 -8.51 -17.70 -28.11
N SER A 8 -9.40 -16.90 -28.65
CA SER A 8 -9.39 -15.45 -28.50
C SER A 8 -9.52 -15.02 -27.03
N ASN A 9 -10.41 -15.66 -26.26
CA ASN A 9 -10.56 -15.37 -24.84
C ASN A 9 -9.33 -15.77 -24.01
N ILE A 10 -8.68 -16.89 -24.35
CA ILE A 10 -7.43 -17.33 -23.67
C ILE A 10 -6.28 -16.34 -23.97
N ILE A 11 -6.18 -15.85 -25.18
CA ILE A 11 -5.12 -14.85 -25.56
C ILE A 11 -5.40 -13.52 -24.88
N ILE A 12 -6.64 -13.07 -24.82
CA ILE A 12 -7.01 -11.79 -24.13
C ILE A 12 -6.76 -11.90 -22.63
N LEU A 13 -7.16 -12.99 -21.99
CA LEU A 13 -6.91 -13.26 -20.58
C LEU A 13 -5.39 -13.39 -20.28
N GLY A 14 -4.64 -14.00 -21.17
CA GLY A 14 -3.18 -14.11 -21.07
C GLY A 14 -2.50 -12.73 -21.14
N ASN A 15 -2.92 -11.86 -22.05
CA ASN A 15 -2.39 -10.51 -22.18
C ASN A 15 -2.75 -9.62 -20.98
N GLU A 16 -3.97 -9.68 -20.47
CA GLU A 16 -4.37 -8.94 -19.27
C GLU A 16 -3.61 -9.41 -18.02
N GLN A 17 -3.34 -10.70 -17.93
CA GLN A 17 -2.58 -11.28 -16.80
C GLN A 17 -1.10 -10.93 -16.85
N MET A 18 -0.50 -10.91 -18.06
CA MET A 18 0.87 -10.43 -18.27
C MET A 18 1.01 -8.94 -17.95
N ASP A 19 0.06 -8.12 -18.36
CA ASP A 19 0.08 -6.68 -18.13
C ASP A 19 -0.05 -6.37 -16.62
N LYS A 20 -0.91 -7.09 -15.89
CA LYS A 20 -0.98 -7.02 -14.42
C LYS A 20 0.31 -7.45 -13.73
N SER A 21 0.94 -8.52 -14.20
CA SER A 21 2.18 -9.03 -13.62
C SER A 21 3.33 -8.03 -13.81
N PHE A 22 3.47 -7.48 -15.01
CA PHE A 22 4.47 -6.47 -15.32
C PHE A 22 4.27 -5.18 -14.51
N LYS A 23 3.02 -4.71 -14.38
CA LYS A 23 2.68 -3.55 -13.58
C LYS A 23 3.01 -3.76 -12.09
N ASN A 24 2.69 -4.93 -11.54
CA ASN A 24 3.04 -5.26 -10.16
C ASN A 24 4.55 -5.29 -9.96
N PHE A 25 5.30 -5.85 -10.91
CA PHE A 25 6.76 -5.90 -10.87
C PHE A 25 7.36 -4.49 -10.90
N ALA A 26 6.91 -3.63 -11.81
CA ALA A 26 7.34 -2.23 -11.89
C ALA A 26 7.02 -1.44 -10.60
N MET A 27 5.83 -1.67 -10.03
CA MET A 27 5.44 -1.06 -8.76
C MET A 27 6.32 -1.55 -7.60
N MET A 28 6.62 -2.86 -7.51
CA MET A 28 7.51 -3.41 -6.49
C MET A 28 8.91 -2.78 -6.59
N THR A 29 9.47 -2.72 -7.79
CA THR A 29 10.79 -2.13 -8.02
C THR A 29 10.82 -0.66 -7.64
N GLY A 30 9.88 0.15 -8.16
CA GLY A 30 9.80 1.59 -7.86
C GLY A 30 9.60 1.87 -6.38
N ALA A 31 8.68 1.16 -5.72
CA ALA A 31 8.43 1.30 -4.30
C ALA A 31 9.67 0.97 -3.46
N THR A 32 10.38 -0.10 -3.79
CA THR A 32 11.60 -0.52 -3.08
C THR A 32 12.73 0.49 -3.26
N LEU A 33 12.92 1.04 -4.46
CA LEU A 33 13.92 2.08 -4.69
C LEU A 33 13.62 3.38 -3.93
N ILE A 34 12.35 3.81 -3.88
CA ILE A 34 11.92 4.96 -3.06
C ILE A 34 12.23 4.71 -1.57
N MET A 35 11.96 3.49 -1.08
CA MET A 35 12.29 3.11 0.29
C MET A 35 13.81 3.15 0.55
N ALA A 36 14.61 2.66 -0.40
CA ALA A 36 16.07 2.68 -0.28
C ALA A 36 16.61 4.11 -0.14
N VAL A 37 16.11 5.03 -0.96
CA VAL A 37 16.47 6.46 -0.89
C VAL A 37 16.15 7.05 0.48
N GLY A 38 14.90 6.88 0.95
CA GLY A 38 14.48 7.39 2.26
C GLY A 38 15.27 6.79 3.42
N THR A 39 15.60 5.50 3.32
CA THR A 39 16.35 4.79 4.36
C THR A 39 17.84 5.20 4.37
N TYR A 40 18.48 5.24 3.22
CA TYR A 40 19.90 5.53 3.13
C TYR A 40 20.21 6.99 3.45
N PHE A 41 19.64 7.93 2.70
CA PHE A 41 20.01 9.33 2.78
C PHE A 41 19.51 10.03 4.04
N PHE A 42 18.35 9.64 4.56
CA PHE A 42 17.70 10.40 5.64
C PHE A 42 17.67 9.64 6.98
N LYS A 43 17.58 8.30 6.95
CA LYS A 43 17.43 7.52 8.17
C LYS A 43 18.78 7.10 8.75
N PHE A 44 19.65 6.48 7.95
CA PHE A 44 20.93 5.94 8.43
C PHE A 44 21.85 7.03 8.91
N THR A 45 21.96 8.12 8.18
CA THR A 45 22.81 9.28 8.50
C THR A 45 22.41 9.99 9.80
N ASN A 46 21.12 9.93 10.16
CA ASN A 46 20.58 10.54 11.39
C ASN A 46 20.47 9.58 12.57
N ASN A 47 20.84 8.31 12.41
CA ASN A 47 20.74 7.27 13.43
C ASN A 47 19.31 7.04 13.94
N PHE A 48 18.27 7.25 13.09
CA PHE A 48 16.89 6.99 13.48
C PHE A 48 16.61 5.50 13.57
N THR A 49 16.04 5.05 14.70
CA THR A 49 15.88 3.62 15.03
C THR A 49 14.48 3.07 14.78
N PHE A 50 13.54 3.88 14.28
CA PHE A 50 12.23 3.36 13.85
C PHE A 50 12.34 2.48 12.60
N SER A 51 11.27 1.75 12.26
CA SER A 51 11.19 0.91 11.05
C SER A 51 11.98 -0.42 11.16
N GLY A 52 11.78 -1.10 12.25
CA GLY A 52 12.12 -2.51 12.42
C GLY A 52 13.59 -2.87 12.24
N ILE A 53 13.87 -3.83 11.36
CA ILE A 53 15.24 -4.36 11.18
C ILE A 53 16.22 -3.28 10.72
N THR A 54 15.82 -2.33 9.89
CA THR A 54 16.69 -1.20 9.53
C THR A 54 16.95 -0.28 10.71
N GLY A 55 16.05 -0.18 11.69
CA GLY A 55 16.26 0.49 12.97
C GLY A 55 17.23 -0.28 13.88
N LEU A 56 17.04 -1.61 13.96
CA LEU A 56 17.98 -2.48 14.69
C LEU A 56 19.36 -2.46 14.04
N ALA A 57 19.44 -2.40 12.71
CA ALA A 57 20.70 -2.29 11.98
C ALA A 57 21.50 -1.03 12.35
N VAL A 58 20.81 0.12 12.54
CA VAL A 58 21.45 1.35 13.02
C VAL A 58 22.02 1.17 14.42
N LEU A 59 21.31 0.47 15.33
CA LEU A 59 21.79 0.16 16.67
C LEU A 59 23.06 -0.71 16.64
N VAL A 60 23.04 -1.76 15.79
CA VAL A 60 24.17 -2.69 15.66
C VAL A 60 25.36 -2.04 14.97
N ALA A 61 25.14 -1.23 13.94
CA ALA A 61 26.21 -0.52 13.23
C ALA A 61 27.02 0.40 14.16
N LYS A 62 26.41 0.93 15.24
CA LYS A 62 27.13 1.71 16.25
C LYS A 62 28.24 0.92 16.96
N THR A 63 28.17 -0.42 17.00
CA THR A 63 29.23 -1.25 17.57
C THR A 63 30.48 -1.29 16.69
N GLY A 64 30.39 -0.88 15.43
CA GLY A 64 31.48 -0.92 14.45
C GLY A 64 31.83 -2.30 13.90
N LEU A 65 31.07 -3.36 14.31
CA LEU A 65 31.36 -4.74 13.90
C LEU A 65 30.85 -5.07 12.49
N ILE A 66 29.72 -4.46 12.09
CA ILE A 66 29.06 -4.73 10.81
C ILE A 66 28.31 -3.47 10.34
N SER A 67 28.23 -3.26 9.03
CA SER A 67 27.46 -2.13 8.46
C SER A 67 25.95 -2.31 8.68
N ALA A 68 25.20 -1.20 8.69
CA ALA A 68 23.75 -1.23 8.80
C ALA A 68 23.10 -1.99 7.62
N ALA A 69 23.66 -1.83 6.42
CA ALA A 69 23.17 -2.49 5.21
C ALA A 69 23.39 -4.00 5.27
N ASP A 70 24.60 -4.45 5.65
CA ASP A 70 24.94 -5.89 5.73
C ASP A 70 24.14 -6.59 6.83
N PHE A 71 24.03 -5.98 8.02
CA PHE A 71 23.17 -6.52 9.09
C PHE A 71 21.71 -6.65 8.65
N SER A 72 21.17 -5.63 7.99
CA SER A 72 19.82 -5.65 7.45
C SER A 72 19.63 -6.79 6.45
N PHE A 73 20.62 -7.03 5.57
CA PHE A 73 20.57 -8.11 4.59
C PHE A 73 20.48 -9.49 5.26
N ILE A 74 21.39 -9.78 6.18
CA ILE A 74 21.44 -11.08 6.89
C ILE A 74 20.14 -11.34 7.64
N THR A 75 19.67 -10.35 8.41
CA THR A 75 18.45 -10.49 9.22
C THR A 75 17.20 -10.63 8.37
N ASN A 76 17.13 -9.91 7.24
CA ASN A 76 16.05 -10.04 6.28
C ASN A 76 15.97 -11.46 5.69
N MET A 77 17.09 -12.08 5.38
CA MET A 77 17.11 -13.46 4.87
C MET A 77 16.56 -14.45 5.89
N LEU A 78 16.91 -14.29 7.17
CA LEU A 78 16.37 -15.14 8.24
C LEU A 78 14.85 -14.95 8.41
N LEU A 79 14.37 -13.72 8.39
CA LEU A 79 12.93 -13.44 8.52
C LEU A 79 12.12 -13.87 7.30
N LEU A 80 12.72 -13.91 6.11
CA LEU A 80 12.08 -14.47 4.91
C LEU A 80 11.77 -15.96 5.07
N VAL A 81 12.66 -16.73 5.69
CA VAL A 81 12.42 -18.16 5.98
C VAL A 81 11.21 -18.31 6.91
N LEU A 82 11.12 -17.49 7.96
CA LEU A 82 9.96 -17.48 8.86
C LEU A 82 8.67 -17.11 8.12
N GLY A 83 8.73 -16.09 7.30
CA GLY A 83 7.61 -15.64 6.45
C GLY A 83 7.13 -16.73 5.49
N ALA A 84 8.03 -17.54 4.95
CA ALA A 84 7.71 -18.64 4.04
C ALA A 84 6.77 -19.68 4.66
N VAL A 85 6.99 -19.98 5.91
CA VAL A 85 6.20 -20.97 6.66
C VAL A 85 4.80 -20.43 6.97
N ILE A 86 4.68 -19.14 7.30
CA ILE A 86 3.44 -18.57 7.86
C ILE A 86 2.56 -17.87 6.80
N LEU A 87 3.16 -17.06 5.92
CA LEU A 87 2.43 -16.20 5.00
C LEU A 87 2.23 -16.78 3.60
N GLY A 88 2.90 -17.88 3.29
CA GLY A 88 2.75 -18.61 2.04
C GLY A 88 3.72 -18.19 0.94
N LYS A 89 3.86 -19.08 -0.06
CA LYS A 89 4.91 -19.00 -1.10
C LYS A 89 4.83 -17.74 -1.98
N GLN A 90 3.62 -17.29 -2.30
CA GLN A 90 3.44 -16.15 -3.19
C GLN A 90 3.85 -14.82 -2.54
N PHE A 91 3.50 -14.62 -1.27
CA PHE A 91 3.95 -13.48 -0.48
C PHE A 91 5.47 -13.45 -0.37
N VAL A 92 6.06 -14.62 -0.03
CA VAL A 92 7.50 -14.73 0.18
C VAL A 92 8.29 -14.49 -1.09
N ALA A 93 7.85 -15.01 -2.25
CA ALA A 93 8.56 -14.78 -3.51
C ALA A 93 8.65 -13.28 -3.86
N LYS A 94 7.54 -12.54 -3.71
CA LYS A 94 7.51 -11.08 -3.92
C LYS A 94 8.37 -10.36 -2.89
N THR A 95 8.24 -10.72 -1.61
CA THR A 95 8.99 -10.11 -0.51
C THR A 95 10.49 -10.40 -0.61
N ALA A 96 10.89 -11.60 -1.02
CA ALA A 96 12.29 -11.94 -1.28
C ALA A 96 12.91 -11.03 -2.35
N TYR A 97 12.20 -10.84 -3.47
CA TYR A 97 12.63 -9.91 -4.50
C TYR A 97 12.83 -8.49 -3.95
N CYS A 98 11.82 -7.94 -3.26
CA CYS A 98 11.89 -6.58 -2.71
C CYS A 98 12.98 -6.45 -1.64
N SER A 99 13.13 -7.44 -0.76
CA SER A 99 14.12 -7.45 0.30
C SER A 99 15.55 -7.53 -0.23
N ILE A 100 15.80 -8.39 -1.22
CA ILE A 100 17.10 -8.47 -1.89
C ILE A 100 17.42 -7.16 -2.62
N LEU A 101 16.46 -6.62 -3.39
CA LEU A 101 16.62 -5.36 -4.11
C LEU A 101 16.93 -4.21 -3.15
N LEU A 102 16.18 -4.10 -2.04
CA LEU A 102 16.41 -3.08 -1.01
C LEU A 102 17.82 -3.20 -0.43
N SER A 103 18.21 -4.39 0.01
CA SER A 103 19.50 -4.63 0.64
C SER A 103 20.67 -4.38 -0.32
N VAL A 104 20.56 -4.86 -1.57
CA VAL A 104 21.58 -4.60 -2.61
C VAL A 104 21.68 -3.11 -2.90
N THR A 105 20.53 -2.41 -3.01
CA THR A 105 20.53 -0.95 -3.25
C THR A 105 21.16 -0.19 -2.09
N LEU A 106 20.85 -0.55 -0.84
CA LEU A 106 21.46 0.07 0.35
C LEU A 106 22.98 -0.15 0.38
N SER A 107 23.44 -1.40 0.17
CA SER A 107 24.88 -1.73 0.13
C SER A 107 25.59 -1.02 -1.03
N LEU A 108 24.93 -0.89 -2.19
CA LEU A 108 25.47 -0.17 -3.33
C LEU A 108 25.62 1.33 -3.02
N LEU A 109 24.58 1.95 -2.46
CA LEU A 109 24.62 3.36 -2.06
C LEU A 109 25.70 3.63 -1.02
N GLU A 110 25.87 2.75 -0.03
CA GLU A 110 26.93 2.87 0.99
C GLU A 110 28.34 2.84 0.39
N ARG A 111 28.55 2.04 -0.68
CA ARG A 111 29.84 1.93 -1.36
C ARG A 111 30.10 3.05 -2.37
N VAL A 112 29.09 3.46 -3.13
CA VAL A 112 29.21 4.44 -4.23
C VAL A 112 29.13 5.87 -3.72
N TYR A 113 28.32 6.11 -2.70
CA TYR A 113 28.10 7.44 -2.13
C TYR A 113 28.11 7.40 -0.60
N PRO A 114 29.27 7.12 0.03
CA PRO A 114 29.35 7.03 1.48
C PRO A 114 29.03 8.38 2.13
N MET A 115 28.05 8.40 3.03
CA MET A 115 27.65 9.60 3.78
C MET A 115 28.13 9.50 5.22
N SER A 116 28.88 10.51 5.67
CA SER A 116 29.40 10.64 7.05
C SER A 116 28.54 11.56 7.93
N HIS A 117 27.66 12.35 7.34
CA HIS A 117 26.79 13.32 8.02
C HIS A 117 25.42 13.39 7.33
N PRO A 118 24.39 13.92 8.03
CA PRO A 118 23.06 14.12 7.45
C PRO A 118 23.08 14.96 6.17
N PHE A 119 22.05 14.79 5.34
CA PHE A 119 21.92 15.52 4.08
C PHE A 119 21.67 17.02 4.29
N THR A 120 20.96 17.35 5.38
CA THR A 120 20.68 18.73 5.80
C THR A 120 21.00 18.92 7.30
N ASP A 121 21.14 20.17 7.73
CA ASP A 121 21.36 20.50 9.15
C ASP A 121 20.05 20.56 9.96
N GLU A 122 18.89 20.25 9.32
CA GLU A 122 17.56 20.34 9.92
C GLU A 122 16.99 18.95 10.24
N PRO A 123 17.17 18.44 11.49
CA PRO A 123 16.75 17.08 11.84
C PRO A 123 15.26 16.80 11.65
N MET A 124 14.39 17.81 11.76
CA MET A 124 12.95 17.66 11.54
C MET A 124 12.63 17.41 10.07
N LEU A 125 13.31 18.09 9.16
CA LEU A 125 13.18 17.86 7.72
C LEU A 125 13.66 16.46 7.35
N GLU A 126 14.80 16.06 7.88
CA GLU A 126 15.38 14.71 7.67
C GLU A 126 14.41 13.61 8.13
N VAL A 127 13.84 13.73 9.34
CA VAL A 127 12.92 12.73 9.85
C VAL A 127 11.66 12.63 9.02
N MET A 128 11.15 13.76 8.47
CA MET A 128 9.97 13.73 7.59
C MET A 128 10.21 12.90 6.32
N PHE A 129 11.36 13.06 5.65
CA PHE A 129 11.71 12.26 4.48
C PHE A 129 12.05 10.81 4.84
N ALA A 130 12.73 10.59 5.97
CA ALA A 130 13.02 9.26 6.51
C ALA A 130 11.75 8.46 6.81
N ILE A 131 10.62 9.13 7.09
CA ILE A 131 9.31 8.53 7.33
C ILE A 131 8.53 8.39 6.02
N ALA A 132 8.34 9.50 5.29
CA ALA A 132 7.39 9.58 4.20
C ALA A 132 7.74 8.65 3.03
N LEU A 133 9.02 8.61 2.61
CA LEU A 133 9.46 7.79 1.49
C LEU A 133 9.32 6.29 1.78
N PRO A 134 9.82 5.73 2.92
CA PRO A 134 9.61 4.33 3.24
C PRO A 134 8.15 3.99 3.54
N ALA A 135 7.36 4.89 4.15
CA ALA A 135 5.94 4.62 4.41
C ALA A 135 5.15 4.49 3.10
N PHE A 136 5.39 5.36 2.13
CA PHE A 136 4.77 5.29 0.81
C PHE A 136 5.14 4.00 0.08
N GLY A 137 6.43 3.66 0.05
CA GLY A 137 6.91 2.42 -0.54
C GLY A 137 6.32 1.17 0.14
N SER A 138 6.35 1.11 1.48
CA SER A 138 5.76 0.00 2.25
C SER A 138 4.27 -0.15 1.97
N ALA A 139 3.51 0.95 1.88
CA ALA A 139 2.07 0.90 1.60
C ALA A 139 1.78 0.28 0.22
N ILE A 140 2.56 0.64 -0.81
CA ILE A 140 2.45 0.02 -2.14
C ILE A 140 2.75 -1.48 -2.06
N LEU A 141 3.84 -1.88 -1.37
CA LEU A 141 4.22 -3.29 -1.24
C LEU A 141 3.13 -4.08 -0.51
N PHE A 142 2.63 -3.60 0.63
CA PHE A 142 1.56 -4.27 1.37
C PHE A 142 0.28 -4.40 0.55
N ASN A 143 -0.06 -3.39 -0.24
CA ASN A 143 -1.25 -3.40 -1.08
C ASN A 143 -1.21 -4.47 -2.19
N ILE A 144 -0.02 -4.81 -2.70
CA ILE A 144 0.16 -5.86 -3.72
C ILE A 144 0.53 -7.23 -3.11
N GLY A 145 0.42 -7.37 -1.79
CA GLY A 145 0.74 -8.59 -1.06
C GLY A 145 2.23 -8.93 -1.07
N ALA A 146 3.06 -7.93 -0.79
CA ALA A 146 4.51 -8.05 -0.60
C ALA A 146 4.94 -7.21 0.61
N SER A 147 6.21 -7.26 1.00
CA SER A 147 6.82 -6.36 1.97
C SER A 147 8.29 -6.09 1.61
N SER A 148 8.91 -5.15 2.31
CA SER A 148 10.35 -4.90 2.17
C SER A 148 11.23 -5.94 2.89
N GLY A 149 10.61 -6.88 3.60
CA GLY A 149 11.30 -7.80 4.51
C GLY A 149 11.30 -7.27 5.95
N GLY A 150 12.21 -7.79 6.77
CA GLY A 150 12.38 -7.33 8.14
C GLY A 150 11.16 -7.52 9.02
N THR A 151 10.98 -6.60 9.98
CA THR A 151 9.83 -6.62 10.89
C THR A 151 8.50 -6.36 10.18
N ASP A 152 8.50 -5.88 8.93
CA ASP A 152 7.30 -5.82 8.10
C ASP A 152 6.68 -7.22 7.92
N ILE A 153 7.51 -8.28 7.86
CA ILE A 153 7.03 -9.68 7.85
C ILE A 153 6.34 -10.01 9.18
N ILE A 154 6.93 -9.58 10.31
CA ILE A 154 6.34 -9.78 11.64
C ILE A 154 5.00 -9.04 11.72
N ALA A 155 4.93 -7.79 11.25
CA ALA A 155 3.70 -7.02 11.22
C ALA A 155 2.60 -7.70 10.38
N MET A 156 2.96 -8.29 9.24
CA MET A 156 2.03 -9.06 8.41
C MET A 156 1.57 -10.37 9.10
N ILE A 157 2.43 -11.01 9.87
CA ILE A 157 2.05 -12.17 10.67
C ILE A 157 1.07 -11.73 11.77
N VAL A 158 1.38 -10.66 12.50
CA VAL A 158 0.49 -10.10 13.54
C VAL A 158 -0.87 -9.75 12.94
N LYS A 159 -0.90 -9.05 11.78
CA LYS A 159 -2.15 -8.76 11.07
C LYS A 159 -2.91 -10.02 10.68
N LYS A 160 -2.24 -11.08 10.23
CA LYS A 160 -2.90 -12.34 9.84
C LYS A 160 -3.66 -13.00 10.98
N TYR A 161 -3.14 -12.90 12.20
CA TYR A 161 -3.71 -13.54 13.39
C TYR A 161 -4.49 -12.59 14.30
N SER A 162 -4.62 -11.31 13.91
CA SER A 162 -5.36 -10.31 14.67
C SER A 162 -6.20 -9.44 13.73
N SER A 163 -7.17 -8.70 14.28
CA SER A 163 -8.03 -7.77 13.54
C SER A 163 -7.47 -6.34 13.47
N ILE A 164 -6.18 -6.15 13.79
CA ILE A 164 -5.58 -4.81 13.78
C ILE A 164 -5.09 -4.41 12.38
N ASN A 165 -5.04 -3.11 12.12
CA ASN A 165 -4.50 -2.56 10.88
C ASN A 165 -2.98 -2.77 10.79
N ILE A 166 -2.43 -2.69 9.58
CA ILE A 166 -0.98 -2.88 9.32
C ILE A 166 -0.15 -1.87 10.11
N GLY A 167 -0.57 -0.60 10.17
CA GLY A 167 0.14 0.42 10.92
C GLY A 167 0.24 0.10 12.41
N LYS A 168 -0.85 -0.34 13.05
CA LYS A 168 -0.81 -0.79 14.45
C LYS A 168 0.10 -2.00 14.63
N ALA A 169 0.09 -2.95 13.69
CA ALA A 169 0.97 -4.09 13.73
C ALA A 169 2.46 -3.68 13.62
N LEU A 170 2.77 -2.65 12.82
CA LEU A 170 4.12 -2.06 12.73
C LEU A 170 4.56 -1.43 14.06
N ILE A 171 3.68 -0.73 14.78
CA ILE A 171 4.01 -0.21 16.12
C ILE A 171 4.37 -1.36 17.07
N VAL A 172 3.52 -2.40 17.13
CA VAL A 172 3.75 -3.56 18.02
C VAL A 172 5.08 -4.25 17.73
N SER A 173 5.45 -4.39 16.43
CA SER A 173 6.71 -5.04 16.07
C SER A 173 7.95 -4.18 16.28
N ASP A 174 7.83 -2.85 16.23
CA ASP A 174 8.99 -1.95 16.17
C ASP A 174 9.22 -1.14 17.45
N ILE A 175 8.25 -1.09 18.38
CA ILE A 175 8.32 -0.23 19.58
C ILE A 175 9.53 -0.55 20.46
N ALA A 176 9.84 -1.82 20.65
CA ALA A 176 10.98 -2.24 21.48
C ALA A 176 12.30 -1.74 20.90
N ILE A 177 12.50 -1.84 19.58
CA ILE A 177 13.70 -1.37 18.89
C ILE A 177 13.81 0.15 18.99
N THR A 178 12.67 0.85 18.82
CA THR A 178 12.62 2.31 18.90
C THR A 178 12.96 2.81 20.31
N VAL A 179 12.47 2.12 21.35
CA VAL A 179 12.79 2.45 22.76
C VAL A 179 14.27 2.21 23.06
N LEU A 180 14.88 1.15 22.54
CA LEU A 180 16.31 0.93 22.67
C LEU A 180 17.13 2.08 22.07
N GLY A 181 16.63 2.76 21.06
CA GLY A 181 17.25 3.95 20.47
C GLY A 181 17.48 5.09 21.46
N PHE A 182 16.61 5.26 22.48
CA PHE A 182 16.81 6.27 23.54
C PHE A 182 18.10 6.01 24.34
N PHE A 183 18.33 4.75 24.67
CA PHE A 183 19.48 4.37 25.49
C PHE A 183 20.80 4.43 24.72
N VAL A 184 20.75 4.18 23.40
CA VAL A 184 21.95 4.10 22.56
C VAL A 184 22.36 5.46 21.97
N PHE A 185 21.38 6.25 21.50
CA PHE A 185 21.61 7.52 20.79
C PHE A 185 21.15 8.76 21.58
N GLY A 186 20.64 8.56 22.79
CA GLY A 186 20.19 9.65 23.65
C GLY A 186 18.78 10.16 23.36
N MET A 187 18.29 11.06 24.21
CA MET A 187 16.91 11.52 24.27
C MET A 187 16.43 12.14 22.95
N LYS A 188 17.22 13.02 22.33
CA LYS A 188 16.85 13.74 21.10
C LYS A 188 16.55 12.77 19.95
N THR A 189 17.47 11.87 19.65
CA THR A 189 17.31 10.86 18.57
C THR A 189 16.23 9.85 18.90
N GLY A 190 16.09 9.45 20.17
CA GLY A 190 15.02 8.58 20.63
C GLY A 190 13.62 9.19 20.42
N LEU A 191 13.44 10.48 20.76
CA LEU A 191 12.16 11.19 20.54
C LEU A 191 11.84 11.30 19.05
N TYR A 192 12.80 11.64 18.19
CA TYR A 192 12.60 11.63 16.73
C TYR A 192 12.24 10.24 16.22
N SER A 193 12.85 9.18 16.78
CA SER A 193 12.55 7.81 16.39
C SER A 193 11.14 7.38 16.82
N LEU A 194 10.70 7.75 18.01
CA LEU A 194 9.34 7.48 18.49
C LEU A 194 8.29 8.24 17.67
N PHE A 195 8.55 9.52 17.39
CA PHE A 195 7.74 10.33 16.49
C PHE A 195 7.68 9.67 15.11
N GLY A 196 8.84 9.26 14.58
CA GLY A 196 8.95 8.58 13.29
C GLY A 196 8.15 7.29 13.21
N LEU A 197 8.19 6.44 14.25
CA LEU A 197 7.40 5.21 14.33
C LEU A 197 5.88 5.52 14.29
N SER A 198 5.44 6.50 15.08
CA SER A 198 4.02 6.86 15.18
C SER A 198 3.48 7.41 13.85
N ILE A 199 4.20 8.34 13.24
CA ILE A 199 3.80 8.96 11.96
C ILE A 199 3.90 7.96 10.81
N ARG A 200 4.95 7.12 10.76
CA ARG A 200 5.08 6.06 9.75
C ARG A 200 3.87 5.12 9.77
N SER A 201 3.50 4.67 10.96
CA SER A 201 2.34 3.79 11.16
C SER A 201 1.05 4.41 10.61
N PHE A 202 0.79 5.65 10.99
CA PHE A 202 -0.36 6.42 10.51
C PHE A 202 -0.33 6.62 8.98
N LEU A 203 0.81 6.99 8.40
CA LEU A 203 0.94 7.19 6.96
C LEU A 203 0.76 5.89 6.17
N VAL A 204 1.30 4.77 6.64
CA VAL A 204 1.13 3.47 5.97
C VAL A 204 -0.34 3.10 5.86
N ASP A 205 -1.11 3.19 6.97
CA ASP A 205 -2.53 2.89 6.95
C ASP A 205 -3.30 3.82 6.01
N ASN A 206 -3.04 5.14 6.08
CA ASN A 206 -3.70 6.12 5.19
C ASN A 206 -3.35 5.92 3.72
N PHE A 207 -2.09 5.59 3.40
CA PHE A 207 -1.69 5.31 2.03
C PHE A 207 -2.35 4.04 1.50
N ILE A 208 -2.40 2.95 2.29
CA ILE A 208 -3.11 1.71 1.90
C ILE A 208 -4.58 2.01 1.66
N GLU A 209 -5.24 2.74 2.56
CA GLU A 209 -6.63 3.14 2.41
C GLU A 209 -6.82 3.95 1.12
N SER A 210 -5.96 4.94 0.87
CA SER A 210 -6.02 5.80 -0.32
C SER A 210 -5.82 5.02 -1.64
N LEU A 211 -4.96 3.99 -1.63
CA LEU A 211 -4.73 3.12 -2.78
C LEU A 211 -5.95 2.23 -3.09
N ASN A 212 -6.70 1.85 -2.07
CA ASN A 212 -7.87 0.97 -2.16
C ASN A 212 -9.20 1.71 -2.29
N LEU A 213 -9.17 3.05 -2.29
CA LEU A 213 -10.38 3.87 -2.38
C LEU A 213 -11.20 3.53 -3.62
N SER A 214 -12.40 3.01 -3.37
CA SER A 214 -13.47 2.84 -4.33
C SER A 214 -14.53 3.92 -4.13
N LYS A 215 -15.40 4.10 -5.12
CA LYS A 215 -16.50 5.05 -5.09
C LYS A 215 -17.82 4.30 -5.04
N TYR A 216 -18.59 4.55 -4.02
CA TYR A 216 -19.97 4.09 -3.91
C TYR A 216 -20.90 5.17 -4.45
N PHE A 217 -21.72 4.79 -5.41
CA PHE A 217 -22.71 5.64 -6.03
C PHE A 217 -24.09 5.29 -5.53
N ASN A 218 -24.82 6.31 -5.14
CA ASN A 218 -26.27 6.31 -4.95
C ASN A 218 -26.83 7.34 -5.92
N VAL A 219 -27.52 6.86 -6.96
CA VAL A 219 -28.05 7.68 -8.04
C VAL A 219 -29.56 7.67 -7.99
N VAL A 220 -30.19 8.82 -7.75
CA VAL A 220 -31.65 8.97 -7.82
C VAL A 220 -31.99 9.56 -9.18
N CYS A 221 -32.72 8.80 -10.03
CA CYS A 221 -33.06 9.15 -11.40
C CYS A 221 -34.50 8.82 -11.74
N ALA A 222 -34.97 9.35 -12.89
CA ALA A 222 -36.27 9.02 -13.42
C ALA A 222 -36.24 7.85 -14.44
N LYS A 223 -35.08 7.63 -15.09
CA LYS A 223 -34.86 6.62 -16.12
C LYS A 223 -33.66 5.74 -15.75
N PRO A 224 -33.86 4.58 -15.12
CA PRO A 224 -32.77 3.76 -14.66
C PRO A 224 -32.08 2.96 -15.78
N ASP A 225 -32.82 2.52 -16.81
CA ASP A 225 -32.34 1.56 -17.81
C ASP A 225 -31.07 2.00 -18.56
N PRO A 226 -30.95 3.21 -19.12
CA PRO A 226 -29.74 3.61 -19.82
C PRO A 226 -28.52 3.65 -18.89
N ILE A 227 -28.72 4.04 -17.62
CA ILE A 227 -27.66 4.14 -16.62
C ILE A 227 -27.21 2.75 -16.21
N CYS A 228 -28.14 1.84 -15.98
CA CYS A 228 -27.84 0.45 -15.63
C CYS A 228 -27.17 -0.30 -16.79
N ASP A 229 -27.62 -0.08 -18.01
CA ASP A 229 -27.00 -0.66 -19.21
C ASP A 229 -25.54 -0.19 -19.36
N PHE A 230 -25.28 1.08 -19.14
CA PHE A 230 -23.92 1.63 -19.13
C PHE A 230 -23.05 1.00 -18.02
N ILE A 231 -23.59 0.81 -16.80
CA ILE A 231 -22.85 0.20 -15.67
C ILE A 231 -22.52 -1.26 -15.99
N VAL A 232 -23.50 -2.03 -16.49
CA VAL A 232 -23.32 -3.47 -16.72
C VAL A 232 -22.47 -3.74 -17.96
N ASN A 233 -22.81 -3.11 -19.09
CA ASN A 233 -22.21 -3.46 -20.39
C ASN A 233 -20.92 -2.67 -20.70
N GLN A 234 -20.79 -1.43 -20.21
CA GLN A 234 -19.61 -0.60 -20.50
C GLN A 234 -18.59 -0.61 -19.35
N LEU A 235 -19.06 -0.62 -18.11
CA LEU A 235 -18.17 -0.61 -16.95
C LEU A 235 -17.92 -2.00 -16.38
N HIS A 236 -18.69 -3.02 -16.83
CA HIS A 236 -18.62 -4.41 -16.34
C HIS A 236 -18.73 -4.49 -14.82
N ARG A 237 -19.74 -3.79 -14.26
CA ARG A 237 -20.01 -3.74 -12.82
C ARG A 237 -21.46 -4.09 -12.54
N GLY A 238 -21.71 -4.61 -11.32
CA GLY A 238 -23.07 -4.83 -10.84
C GLY A 238 -23.72 -3.51 -10.43
N ALA A 239 -25.05 -3.44 -10.63
CA ALA A 239 -25.89 -2.37 -10.11
C ALA A 239 -27.12 -3.00 -9.44
N THR A 240 -27.62 -2.35 -8.38
CA THR A 240 -28.88 -2.69 -7.74
C THR A 240 -29.85 -1.54 -7.94
N ILE A 241 -31.07 -1.82 -8.40
CA ILE A 241 -32.12 -0.85 -8.57
C ILE A 241 -33.12 -1.03 -7.44
N CYS A 242 -33.55 0.09 -6.84
CA CYS A 242 -34.63 0.13 -5.87
C CYS A 242 -35.66 1.15 -6.34
N ASP A 243 -36.94 0.77 -6.25
CA ASP A 243 -38.05 1.69 -6.51
C ASP A 243 -38.14 2.73 -5.39
N ALA A 244 -38.40 3.96 -5.77
CA ALA A 244 -38.48 5.09 -4.84
C ALA A 244 -39.57 6.07 -5.27
N ARG A 245 -40.00 6.96 -4.36
CA ARG A 245 -40.98 8.00 -4.64
C ARG A 245 -40.47 9.33 -4.13
N GLY A 246 -40.51 10.36 -4.95
CA GLY A 246 -40.19 11.70 -4.54
C GLY A 246 -41.19 12.21 -3.51
N ALA A 247 -40.70 12.52 -2.30
CA ALA A 247 -41.57 12.94 -1.20
C ALA A 247 -42.31 14.27 -1.49
N PHE A 248 -41.67 15.17 -2.17
CA PHE A 248 -42.27 16.46 -2.54
C PHE A 248 -43.13 16.40 -3.80
N SER A 249 -42.62 15.76 -4.87
CA SER A 249 -43.31 15.72 -6.17
C SER A 249 -44.34 14.59 -6.30
N GLY A 250 -44.26 13.59 -5.42
CA GLY A 250 -45.03 12.35 -5.54
C GLY A 250 -44.67 11.47 -6.75
N SER A 251 -43.67 11.89 -7.56
CA SER A 251 -43.29 11.19 -8.79
C SER A 251 -42.51 9.90 -8.49
N GLU A 252 -42.63 8.94 -9.36
CA GLU A 252 -41.82 7.72 -9.34
C GLU A 252 -40.37 8.07 -9.62
N LYS A 253 -39.47 7.46 -8.87
CA LYS A 253 -38.01 7.58 -8.96
C LYS A 253 -37.37 6.21 -8.77
N TYR A 254 -36.13 6.08 -9.18
CA TYR A 254 -35.33 4.89 -9.01
C TYR A 254 -34.03 5.26 -8.33
N ILE A 255 -33.58 4.39 -7.42
CA ILE A 255 -32.29 4.49 -6.76
C ILE A 255 -31.38 3.42 -7.32
N ILE A 256 -30.27 3.80 -7.94
CA ILE A 256 -29.26 2.88 -8.45
C ILE A 256 -28.07 2.89 -7.50
N LEU A 257 -27.73 1.73 -6.96
CA LEU A 257 -26.61 1.51 -6.08
C LEU A 257 -25.52 0.75 -6.84
N THR A 258 -24.28 1.29 -6.87
CA THR A 258 -23.15 0.62 -7.50
C THR A 258 -21.83 1.05 -6.87
N ALA A 259 -20.84 0.14 -6.92
CA ALA A 259 -19.49 0.40 -6.44
C ALA A 259 -18.50 0.32 -7.61
N LEU A 260 -17.63 1.32 -7.70
CA LEU A 260 -16.78 1.57 -8.87
C LEU A 260 -15.37 1.95 -8.45
N ASN A 261 -14.37 1.67 -9.28
CA ASN A 261 -13.06 2.28 -9.13
C ASN A 261 -13.09 3.76 -9.55
N ARG A 262 -12.03 4.50 -9.23
CA ARG A 262 -11.95 5.95 -9.49
C ARG A 262 -12.15 6.31 -10.97
N GLN A 263 -11.60 5.53 -11.89
CA GLN A 263 -11.72 5.79 -13.34
C GLN A 263 -13.13 5.52 -13.84
N GLN A 264 -13.74 4.42 -13.43
CA GLN A 264 -15.12 4.06 -13.75
C GLN A 264 -16.09 5.09 -13.19
N ALA A 265 -15.85 5.59 -11.98
CA ALA A 265 -16.64 6.62 -11.33
C ALA A 265 -16.71 7.94 -12.13
N ILE A 266 -15.58 8.36 -12.70
CA ILE A 266 -15.51 9.55 -13.56
C ILE A 266 -16.36 9.32 -14.82
N LYS A 267 -16.24 8.15 -15.46
CA LYS A 267 -17.01 7.80 -16.67
C LYS A 267 -18.50 7.78 -16.38
N LEU A 268 -18.93 7.12 -15.31
CA LEU A 268 -20.34 7.04 -14.92
C LEU A 268 -20.92 8.41 -14.60
N ARG A 269 -20.23 9.22 -13.81
CA ARG A 269 -20.67 10.58 -13.47
C ARG A 269 -20.90 11.43 -14.72
N ASN A 270 -19.98 11.37 -15.69
CA ASN A 270 -20.09 12.14 -16.92
C ASN A 270 -21.23 11.62 -17.82
N PHE A 271 -21.44 10.31 -17.85
CA PHE A 271 -22.54 9.70 -18.57
C PHE A 271 -23.91 10.11 -17.98
N ILE A 272 -24.09 9.98 -16.66
CA ILE A 272 -25.34 10.34 -16.00
C ILE A 272 -25.66 11.83 -16.21
N LYS A 273 -24.68 12.73 -16.08
CA LYS A 273 -24.88 14.16 -16.30
C LYS A 273 -25.38 14.49 -17.73
N LYS A 274 -25.02 13.68 -18.71
CA LYS A 274 -25.43 13.84 -20.10
C LYS A 274 -26.81 13.21 -20.35
N GLU A 275 -27.06 12.04 -19.78
CA GLU A 275 -28.27 11.25 -20.04
C GLU A 275 -29.47 11.74 -19.23
N ASP A 276 -29.26 12.03 -17.95
CA ASP A 276 -30.29 12.58 -17.04
C ASP A 276 -29.71 13.74 -16.23
N PRO A 277 -29.75 14.97 -16.77
CA PRO A 277 -29.27 16.17 -16.06
C PRO A 277 -29.99 16.45 -14.74
N SER A 278 -31.18 15.88 -14.55
CA SER A 278 -31.97 16.02 -13.33
C SER A 278 -31.66 14.98 -12.26
N ALA A 279 -30.84 13.98 -12.59
CA ALA A 279 -30.46 12.95 -11.65
C ALA A 279 -29.64 13.50 -10.48
N PHE A 280 -29.99 13.07 -9.29
CA PHE A 280 -29.21 13.37 -8.08
C PHE A 280 -28.18 12.26 -7.85
N ILE A 281 -26.91 12.61 -7.72
CA ILE A 281 -25.82 11.65 -7.56
C ILE A 281 -25.11 11.92 -6.23
N LEU A 282 -25.18 10.98 -5.30
CA LEU A 282 -24.35 10.98 -4.10
C LEU A 282 -23.19 10.02 -4.32
N ILE A 283 -21.95 10.53 -4.16
CA ILE A 283 -20.73 9.76 -4.32
C ILE A 283 -19.99 9.75 -2.99
N SER A 284 -19.86 8.57 -2.40
CA SER A 284 -19.10 8.36 -1.16
C SER A 284 -17.81 7.61 -1.44
N ASN A 285 -16.78 7.90 -0.66
CA ASN A 285 -15.58 7.08 -0.63
C ASN A 285 -15.83 5.83 0.21
N THR A 286 -15.32 4.69 -0.24
CA THR A 286 -15.26 3.48 0.56
C THR A 286 -13.91 2.81 0.33
N SER A 287 -13.25 2.45 1.42
CA SER A 287 -11.95 1.78 1.41
C SER A 287 -12.09 0.27 1.46
N GLU A 288 -13.26 -0.24 1.84
CA GLU A 288 -13.51 -1.68 1.98
C GLU A 288 -14.81 -2.07 1.30
N ILE A 289 -14.71 -3.00 0.35
CA ILE A 289 -15.84 -3.63 -0.34
C ILE A 289 -15.59 -5.14 -0.36
N ILE A 290 -16.47 -5.88 0.30
CA ILE A 290 -16.45 -7.34 0.33
C ILE A 290 -17.46 -7.84 -0.69
N GLY A 291 -17.01 -8.56 -1.72
CA GLY A 291 -17.90 -9.12 -2.73
C GLY A 291 -17.20 -9.55 -4.02
N LYS A 292 -17.94 -10.27 -4.86
CA LYS A 292 -17.40 -10.76 -6.14
C LYS A 292 -17.04 -9.58 -7.06
N GLY A 293 -15.79 -9.53 -7.52
CA GLY A 293 -15.28 -8.44 -8.37
C GLY A 293 -14.58 -7.29 -7.63
N PHE A 294 -14.54 -7.34 -6.30
CA PHE A 294 -13.70 -6.53 -5.41
C PHE A 294 -12.75 -7.45 -4.63
N HIS A 295 -11.86 -6.87 -3.82
CA HIS A 295 -10.90 -7.70 -3.08
C HIS A 295 -11.62 -8.75 -2.23
N ALA A 296 -11.33 -10.03 -2.49
CA ALA A 296 -11.66 -11.11 -1.57
C ALA A 296 -10.62 -11.05 -0.43
N ILE A 297 -11.11 -11.08 0.82
CA ILE A 297 -10.28 -11.23 2.00
C ILE A 297 -9.59 -12.61 1.97
#